data_71e2d31af99bdafd915262c23e6a8703
#
_entry.id   71e2d31af99bdafd915262c23e6a8703
#
_cell.length_a   1.000
_cell.length_b   1.000
_cell.length_c   1.000
_cell.angle_alpha   90.00
_cell.angle_beta   90.00
_cell.angle_gamma   90.00
#
_symmetry.space_group_name_H-M   'P 1'
#
loop_
_entity.id
_entity.type
_entity.pdbx_description
1 polymer ?
#
loop_
_entity_poly.entity_id
_entity_poly.type
_entity_poly.pdbx_seq_one_letter_code
_entity_poly.pdbx_strand_id
1 'polypeptide(L)'
;KDDKDVKEEMPPMVKMNKETKAIGTENKEGTEDRTETAARSTVATPEQIVPKIEKPVEAPKPEPKEEVENKIFTVAEQMPSFKGNVNAWLSSHISYPAVAAENGIQGRVIVKFVVGRDGSVSQAQVVRGVDPSLDREALRVVNSMPKWNPGMNNGQAANVWFTLPITFKLQ
;
A
#
# COMPACT_ATOMS: atom_id res chain seq x y z
N LYS A 1 58.38 18.65 2.79
CA LYS A 1 58.67 18.01 4.07
C LYS A 1 57.38 17.99 4.88
N ASP A 2 57.04 16.78 5.18
CA ASP A 2 56.06 16.26 6.10
C ASP A 2 54.68 15.92 5.52
N ASP A 3 54.68 14.76 4.90
CA ASP A 3 53.57 13.87 4.78
C ASP A 3 53.04 13.51 6.17
N LYS A 4 51.77 13.78 6.43
CA LYS A 4 51.00 13.10 7.47
C LYS A 4 49.85 12.38 6.85
N ASP A 5 50.07 11.08 6.67
CA ASP A 5 49.08 10.04 6.51
C ASP A 5 47.90 10.25 7.48
N VAL A 6 46.75 10.61 6.95
CA VAL A 6 45.51 10.46 7.64
C VAL A 6 45.00 9.06 7.32
N LYS A 7 45.27 8.13 8.21
CA LYS A 7 44.62 6.82 8.23
C LYS A 7 43.12 7.06 8.48
N GLU A 8 42.38 6.82 7.47
CA GLU A 8 40.92 6.64 7.53
C GLU A 8 40.63 5.36 8.29
N GLU A 9 40.25 5.48 9.56
CA GLU A 9 39.75 4.37 10.35
C GLU A 9 38.31 4.07 9.93
N MET A 10 38.15 2.98 9.22
CA MET A 10 36.85 2.36 8.99
C MET A 10 36.28 1.87 10.31
N PRO A 11 35.01 2.17 10.63
CA PRO A 11 34.38 1.59 11.81
C PRO A 11 34.17 0.08 11.62
N PRO A 12 34.30 -0.71 12.68
CA PRO A 12 34.20 -2.17 12.59
C PRO A 12 32.80 -2.60 12.24
N MET A 13 32.71 -3.48 11.25
CA MET A 13 31.49 -4.21 10.91
C MET A 13 30.94 -4.94 12.12
N VAL A 14 29.73 -4.58 12.51
CA VAL A 14 28.95 -5.32 13.50
C VAL A 14 28.64 -6.70 12.91
N LYS A 15 29.24 -7.72 13.47
CA LYS A 15 28.95 -9.11 13.16
C LYS A 15 27.51 -9.40 13.56
N MET A 16 26.67 -9.66 12.59
CA MET A 16 25.35 -10.24 12.80
C MET A 16 25.50 -11.60 13.44
N ASN A 17 25.11 -11.70 14.69
CA ASN A 17 25.03 -12.93 15.42
C ASN A 17 23.80 -13.70 14.94
N LYS A 18 24.01 -14.74 14.13
CA LYS A 18 23.00 -15.74 13.80
C LYS A 18 22.90 -16.71 14.98
N GLU A 19 22.04 -16.44 15.91
CA GLU A 19 21.52 -17.46 16.79
C GLU A 19 20.17 -17.94 16.27
N THR A 20 20.23 -18.96 15.47
CA THR A 20 19.09 -19.82 15.21
C THR A 20 18.93 -20.79 16.38
N LYS A 21 18.06 -20.47 17.29
CA LYS A 21 17.66 -21.38 18.33
C LYS A 21 16.61 -22.33 17.75
N ALA A 22 17.06 -23.52 17.40
CA ALA A 22 16.19 -24.62 17.04
C ALA A 22 15.43 -25.06 18.31
N ILE A 23 14.12 -24.89 18.29
CA ILE A 23 13.25 -25.48 19.30
C ILE A 23 12.85 -26.85 18.77
N GLY A 24 13.42 -27.87 19.39
CA GLY A 24 13.06 -29.24 19.15
C GLY A 24 11.64 -29.51 19.62
N THR A 25 10.84 -30.04 18.74
CA THR A 25 9.55 -30.65 19.09
C THR A 25 9.83 -32.06 19.60
N GLU A 26 9.76 -32.24 20.88
CA GLU A 26 9.63 -33.56 21.46
C GLU A 26 8.21 -34.07 21.29
N ASN A 27 8.12 -35.08 20.46
CA ASN A 27 6.94 -35.90 20.31
C ASN A 27 6.99 -36.96 21.43
N LYS A 28 6.10 -36.87 22.40
CA LYS A 28 5.98 -37.86 23.44
C LYS A 28 4.82 -38.80 23.14
N GLU A 29 5.17 -39.99 22.72
CA GLU A 29 4.31 -41.16 22.66
C GLU A 29 3.72 -41.45 24.03
N GLY A 30 2.48 -41.70 24.09
CA GLY A 30 1.77 -42.31 25.22
C GLY A 30 0.70 -43.24 24.69
N THR A 31 1.08 -44.45 24.54
CA THR A 31 0.59 -45.75 25.00
C THR A 31 -0.92 -45.94 25.08
N GLU A 32 -1.29 -46.90 24.25
CA GLU A 32 -2.30 -47.94 24.36
C GLU A 32 -3.14 -48.00 25.65
N ASP A 33 -4.45 -48.10 25.49
CA ASP A 33 -5.18 -49.05 26.26
C ASP A 33 -6.31 -49.69 25.45
N ARG A 34 -6.21 -51.04 25.42
CA ARG A 34 -7.18 -51.97 24.88
C ARG A 34 -8.33 -52.11 25.84
N THR A 35 -9.54 -52.14 25.37
CA THR A 35 -10.53 -53.10 25.84
C THR A 35 -11.50 -53.47 24.75
N GLU A 36 -11.40 -54.73 24.36
CA GLU A 36 -12.41 -55.46 23.63
C GLU A 36 -13.68 -55.53 24.46
N THR A 37 -14.81 -55.38 23.82
CA THR A 37 -15.93 -56.29 24.15
C THR A 37 -16.85 -56.44 22.94
N ALA A 38 -16.93 -57.66 22.51
CA ALA A 38 -17.82 -58.17 21.46
C ALA A 38 -19.24 -58.38 21.99
N ALA A 39 -20.21 -58.10 21.15
CA ALA A 39 -21.47 -58.85 21.01
C ALA A 39 -22.31 -58.29 19.83
N ARG A 40 -22.30 -58.97 18.77
CA ARG A 40 -23.29 -59.88 18.20
C ARG A 40 -24.67 -59.28 17.97
N SER A 41 -25.02 -59.39 16.70
CA SER A 41 -26.29 -59.83 16.14
C SER A 41 -27.27 -58.72 15.74
N THR A 42 -27.82 -58.62 14.60
CA THR A 42 -28.36 -59.41 13.56
C THR A 42 -28.95 -58.51 12.48
N VAL A 43 -28.66 -58.86 11.22
CA VAL A 43 -29.53 -58.91 10.07
C VAL A 43 -30.71 -57.89 9.99
N ALA A 44 -30.59 -57.01 9.04
CA ALA A 44 -31.64 -56.71 8.03
C ALA A 44 -31.09 -55.76 6.98
N THR A 45 -30.77 -56.28 5.83
CA THR A 45 -30.89 -55.53 4.58
C THR A 45 -32.39 -55.38 4.27
N PRO A 46 -32.85 -54.23 3.84
CA PRO A 46 -32.97 -54.04 2.43
C PRO A 46 -32.79 -52.62 1.91
N GLU A 47 -32.47 -52.58 0.63
CA GLU A 47 -32.83 -51.59 -0.38
C GLU A 47 -32.21 -50.22 -0.33
N GLN A 48 -31.27 -50.17 -1.20
CA GLN A 48 -30.94 -49.08 -2.12
C GLN A 48 -31.95 -47.96 -2.17
N ILE A 49 -31.65 -46.83 -1.59
CA ILE A 49 -31.99 -45.56 -2.16
C ILE A 49 -30.71 -44.73 -2.09
N VAL A 50 -30.00 -44.67 -3.20
CA VAL A 50 -28.95 -43.69 -3.43
C VAL A 50 -29.67 -42.35 -3.64
N PRO A 51 -29.58 -41.41 -2.75
CA PRO A 51 -29.84 -40.05 -3.16
C PRO A 51 -28.60 -39.66 -3.97
N LYS A 52 -28.80 -39.53 -5.26
CA LYS A 52 -27.96 -38.82 -6.18
C LYS A 52 -27.70 -37.45 -5.55
N ILE A 53 -26.52 -37.31 -4.96
CA ILE A 53 -26.03 -36.03 -4.53
C ILE A 53 -25.70 -35.29 -5.83
N GLU A 54 -26.70 -34.58 -6.32
CA GLU A 54 -26.44 -33.48 -7.21
C GLU A 54 -25.57 -32.53 -6.41
N LYS A 55 -24.30 -32.42 -6.80
CA LYS A 55 -23.44 -31.30 -6.37
C LYS A 55 -24.27 -30.02 -6.59
N PRO A 56 -24.50 -29.21 -5.56
CA PRO A 56 -24.94 -27.85 -5.82
C PRO A 56 -23.89 -27.25 -6.75
N VAL A 57 -24.33 -26.92 -7.94
CA VAL A 57 -23.57 -25.99 -8.77
C VAL A 57 -23.52 -24.73 -7.92
N GLU A 58 -22.37 -24.51 -7.31
CA GLU A 58 -22.07 -23.28 -6.60
C GLU A 58 -22.28 -22.17 -7.62
N ALA A 59 -23.42 -21.51 -7.50
CA ALA A 59 -23.66 -20.29 -8.24
C ALA A 59 -22.45 -19.37 -8.00
N PRO A 60 -21.92 -18.71 -9.02
CA PRO A 60 -20.78 -17.83 -8.82
C PRO A 60 -21.19 -16.84 -7.73
N LYS A 61 -20.52 -16.96 -6.58
CA LYS A 61 -20.66 -16.03 -5.48
C LYS A 61 -20.46 -14.64 -6.08
N PRO A 62 -21.45 -13.74 -5.99
CA PRO A 62 -21.24 -12.39 -6.48
C PRO A 62 -20.03 -11.85 -5.75
N GLU A 63 -18.97 -11.55 -6.50
CA GLU A 63 -17.80 -10.88 -5.96
C GLU A 63 -18.30 -9.63 -5.24
N PRO A 64 -17.94 -9.43 -3.98
CA PRO A 64 -18.43 -8.29 -3.23
C PRO A 64 -18.06 -7.01 -3.99
N LYS A 65 -19.05 -6.27 -4.42
CA LYS A 65 -18.88 -4.98 -5.09
C LYS A 65 -18.03 -4.01 -4.25
N GLU A 66 -17.91 -4.28 -2.96
CA GLU A 66 -17.12 -3.48 -2.01
C GLU A 66 -15.60 -3.65 -2.16
N GLU A 67 -15.09 -4.81 -2.62
CA GLU A 67 -13.64 -4.98 -2.84
C GLU A 67 -13.15 -4.20 -4.05
N VAL A 68 -13.99 -4.01 -5.05
CA VAL A 68 -13.64 -3.22 -6.24
C VAL A 68 -13.62 -1.72 -5.91
N GLU A 69 -14.42 -1.28 -4.93
CA GLU A 69 -14.53 0.13 -4.55
C GLU A 69 -13.29 0.67 -3.86
N ASN A 70 -12.55 -0.18 -3.14
CA ASN A 70 -11.37 0.23 -2.39
C ASN A 70 -10.05 0.00 -3.13
N LYS A 71 -10.08 -0.62 -4.29
CA LYS A 71 -8.87 -0.87 -5.07
C LYS A 71 -8.30 0.44 -5.62
N ILE A 72 -7.06 0.72 -5.28
CA ILE A 72 -6.33 1.88 -5.80
C ILE A 72 -5.44 1.42 -6.94
N PHE A 73 -5.64 1.98 -8.11
CA PHE A 73 -4.87 1.65 -9.31
C PHE A 73 -3.64 2.56 -9.42
N THR A 74 -2.53 1.99 -9.81
CA THR A 74 -1.32 2.77 -10.14
C THR A 74 -1.37 3.32 -11.55
N VAL A 75 -2.05 2.61 -12.45
CA VAL A 75 -2.28 2.99 -13.83
C VAL A 75 -3.75 2.72 -14.16
N ALA A 76 -4.40 3.65 -14.81
CA ALA A 76 -5.78 3.54 -15.28
C ALA A 76 -5.83 3.81 -16.78
N GLU A 77 -6.90 3.38 -17.43
CA GLU A 77 -7.12 3.66 -18.86
C GLU A 77 -7.18 5.17 -19.13
N GLN A 78 -7.80 5.91 -18.21
CA GLN A 78 -7.75 7.36 -18.20
C GLN A 78 -7.22 7.82 -16.85
N MET A 79 -6.11 8.54 -16.88
CA MET A 79 -5.50 9.11 -15.69
C MET A 79 -6.34 10.27 -15.15
N PRO A 80 -6.33 10.48 -13.82
CA PRO A 80 -6.97 11.65 -13.25
C PRO A 80 -6.41 12.94 -13.83
N SER A 81 -7.24 13.96 -13.96
CA SER A 81 -6.83 15.27 -14.46
C SER A 81 -7.36 16.40 -13.57
N PHE A 82 -6.58 17.45 -13.44
CA PHE A 82 -7.01 18.65 -12.74
C PHE A 82 -8.03 19.41 -13.57
N LYS A 83 -9.02 20.00 -12.91
CA LYS A 83 -10.00 20.87 -13.57
C LYS A 83 -9.38 22.24 -13.86
N GLY A 84 -8.70 22.36 -15.01
CA GLY A 84 -8.01 23.58 -15.42
C GLY A 84 -6.48 23.42 -15.42
N ASN A 85 -5.77 24.52 -15.17
CA ASN A 85 -4.30 24.53 -15.16
C ASN A 85 -3.79 24.35 -13.72
N VAL A 86 -3.30 23.15 -13.41
CA VAL A 86 -2.76 22.82 -12.09
C VAL A 86 -1.58 23.71 -11.69
N ASN A 87 -0.72 24.06 -12.66
CA ASN A 87 0.45 24.89 -12.36
C ASN A 87 0.04 26.33 -12.01
N ALA A 88 -0.94 26.89 -12.71
CA ALA A 88 -1.48 28.22 -12.40
C ALA A 88 -2.15 28.22 -11.02
N TRP A 89 -2.91 27.18 -10.71
CA TRP A 89 -3.54 27.03 -9.41
C TRP A 89 -2.50 26.93 -8.29
N LEU A 90 -1.48 26.11 -8.49
CA LEU A 90 -0.36 25.96 -7.54
C LEU A 90 0.33 27.31 -7.29
N SER A 91 0.67 28.04 -8.34
CA SER A 91 1.35 29.35 -8.22
C SER A 91 0.54 30.36 -7.40
N SER A 92 -0.79 30.24 -7.43
CA SER A 92 -1.68 31.12 -6.66
C SER A 92 -1.88 30.70 -5.20
N HIS A 93 -1.67 29.42 -4.89
CA HIS A 93 -2.00 28.85 -3.58
C HIS A 93 -0.76 28.39 -2.78
N ILE A 94 0.39 28.29 -3.43
CA ILE A 94 1.67 28.02 -2.76
C ILE A 94 2.09 29.26 -1.99
N SER A 95 2.33 29.08 -0.70
CA SER A 95 2.99 30.08 0.13
C SER A 95 4.44 29.64 0.35
N TYR A 96 5.38 30.48 -0.10
CA TYR A 96 6.79 30.15 0.10
C TYR A 96 7.15 30.27 1.58
N PRO A 97 7.64 29.19 2.23
CA PRO A 97 8.01 29.25 3.63
C PRO A 97 9.13 30.25 3.86
N ALA A 98 8.98 31.13 4.85
CA ALA A 98 9.99 32.16 5.14
C ALA A 98 11.38 31.57 5.41
N VAL A 99 11.43 30.46 6.16
CA VAL A 99 12.68 29.76 6.44
C VAL A 99 13.37 29.27 5.17
N ALA A 100 12.64 28.74 4.21
CA ALA A 100 13.20 28.32 2.94
C ALA A 100 13.66 29.50 2.09
N ALA A 101 12.89 30.60 2.11
CA ALA A 101 13.24 31.83 1.39
C ALA A 101 14.51 32.47 1.93
N GLU A 102 14.64 32.57 3.25
CA GLU A 102 15.82 33.14 3.93
C GLU A 102 17.10 32.33 3.67
N ASN A 103 16.96 31.02 3.57
CA ASN A 103 18.09 30.12 3.29
C ASN A 103 18.32 29.91 1.78
N GLY A 104 17.56 30.55 0.92
CA GLY A 104 17.67 30.39 -0.53
C GLY A 104 17.37 28.98 -1.04
N ILE A 105 16.56 28.21 -0.30
CA ILE A 105 16.23 26.83 -0.63
C ILE A 105 15.14 26.81 -1.69
N GLN A 106 15.44 26.30 -2.86
CA GLN A 106 14.52 26.13 -3.98
C GLN A 106 14.70 24.75 -4.62
N GLY A 107 13.70 24.27 -5.32
CA GLY A 107 13.77 22.98 -5.97
C GLY A 107 12.41 22.42 -6.32
N ARG A 108 12.37 21.14 -6.67
CA ARG A 108 11.15 20.44 -7.05
C ARG A 108 10.83 19.35 -6.05
N VAL A 109 9.66 19.48 -5.43
CA VAL A 109 9.07 18.47 -4.54
C VAL A 109 8.13 17.59 -5.35
N ILE A 110 8.25 16.29 -5.22
CA ILE A 110 7.36 15.32 -5.89
C ILE A 110 6.42 14.75 -4.85
N VAL A 111 5.13 15.02 -5.02
CA VAL A 111 4.06 14.52 -4.16
C VAL A 111 3.24 13.47 -4.91
N LYS A 112 3.01 12.35 -4.25
CA LYS A 112 2.13 11.28 -4.72
C LYS A 112 0.87 11.28 -3.87
N PHE A 113 -0.28 11.19 -4.49
CA PHE A 113 -1.57 11.15 -3.80
C PHE A 113 -2.58 10.30 -4.57
N VAL A 114 -3.67 9.95 -3.92
CA VAL A 114 -4.77 9.23 -4.55
C VAL A 114 -5.85 10.23 -4.95
N VAL A 115 -6.28 10.15 -6.21
CA VAL A 115 -7.50 10.80 -6.67
C VAL A 115 -8.63 9.78 -6.56
N GLY A 116 -9.59 10.06 -5.71
CA GLY A 116 -10.76 9.22 -5.50
C GLY A 116 -11.71 9.20 -6.68
N ARG A 117 -12.65 8.28 -6.64
CA ARG A 117 -13.71 8.15 -7.64
C ARG A 117 -14.59 9.40 -7.75
N ASP A 118 -14.69 10.15 -6.69
CA ASP A 118 -15.39 11.45 -6.61
C ASP A 118 -14.49 12.63 -6.96
N GLY A 119 -13.23 12.39 -7.31
CA GLY A 119 -12.23 13.39 -7.60
C GLY A 119 -11.53 14.00 -6.38
N SER A 120 -11.83 13.54 -5.18
CA SER A 120 -11.17 14.03 -3.97
C SER A 120 -9.72 13.54 -3.88
N VAL A 121 -8.86 14.39 -3.31
CA VAL A 121 -7.45 14.06 -3.05
C VAL A 121 -7.33 13.45 -1.66
N SER A 122 -6.60 12.34 -1.56
CA SER A 122 -6.33 11.65 -0.30
C SER A 122 -4.95 10.99 -0.31
N GLN A 123 -4.50 10.54 0.85
CA GLN A 123 -3.23 9.83 1.03
C GLN A 123 -2.02 10.55 0.40
N ALA A 124 -1.99 11.89 0.50
CA ALA A 124 -0.88 12.68 -0.02
C ALA A 124 0.42 12.39 0.76
N GLN A 125 1.48 12.11 0.03
CA GLN A 125 2.81 11.84 0.58
C GLN A 125 3.90 12.39 -0.32
N VAL A 126 4.98 12.87 0.29
CA VAL A 126 6.17 13.30 -0.45
C VAL A 126 6.98 12.07 -0.85
N VAL A 127 7.19 11.90 -2.14
CA VAL A 127 8.04 10.84 -2.70
C VAL A 127 9.48 11.32 -2.81
N ARG A 128 9.64 12.58 -3.19
CA ARG A 128 10.95 13.22 -3.27
C ARG A 128 10.83 14.66 -2.77
N GLY A 129 11.44 14.92 -1.64
CA GLY A 129 11.52 16.24 -1.03
C GLY A 129 12.81 16.97 -1.37
N VAL A 130 12.85 18.24 -1.00
CA VAL A 130 14.02 19.11 -1.07
C VAL A 130 14.39 19.57 0.34
N ASP A 131 13.40 20.07 1.06
CA ASP A 131 13.55 20.60 2.41
C ASP A 131 12.24 20.37 3.19
N PRO A 132 12.31 20.07 4.50
CA PRO A 132 11.11 19.80 5.30
C PRO A 132 10.07 20.93 5.30
N SER A 133 10.50 22.19 5.13
CA SER A 133 9.60 23.33 5.05
C SER A 133 8.84 23.35 3.72
N LEU A 134 9.52 23.09 2.62
CA LEU A 134 8.92 22.98 1.28
C LEU A 134 8.02 21.76 1.16
N ASP A 135 8.45 20.63 1.73
CA ASP A 135 7.70 19.38 1.71
C ASP A 135 6.36 19.53 2.44
N ARG A 136 6.38 20.18 3.59
CA ARG A 136 5.18 20.45 4.38
C ARG A 136 4.20 21.38 3.67
N GLU A 137 4.72 22.39 3.02
CA GLU A 137 3.90 23.30 2.20
C GLU A 137 3.32 22.58 0.98
N ALA A 138 4.10 21.74 0.31
CA ALA A 138 3.62 20.95 -0.80
C ALA A 138 2.45 20.02 -0.41
N LEU A 139 2.55 19.35 0.74
CA LEU A 139 1.46 18.53 1.29
C LEU A 139 0.22 19.37 1.63
N ARG A 140 0.43 20.54 2.26
CA ARG A 140 -0.67 21.46 2.60
C ARG A 140 -1.45 21.87 1.35
N VAL A 141 -0.74 22.26 0.32
CA VAL A 141 -1.34 22.71 -0.95
C VAL A 141 -2.09 21.59 -1.65
N VAL A 142 -1.47 20.39 -1.73
CA VAL A 142 -2.11 19.21 -2.34
C VAL A 142 -3.40 18.84 -1.62
N ASN A 143 -3.40 18.85 -0.29
CA ASN A 143 -4.60 18.56 0.51
C ASN A 143 -5.69 19.63 0.40
N SER A 144 -5.35 20.84 -0.01
CA SER A 144 -6.31 21.94 -0.25
C SER A 144 -6.81 22.04 -1.68
N MET A 145 -6.37 21.13 -2.56
CA MET A 145 -6.81 21.12 -3.96
C MET A 145 -8.31 20.88 -4.09
N PRO A 146 -8.96 21.54 -5.06
CA PRO A 146 -10.34 21.24 -5.40
C PRO A 146 -10.46 19.85 -6.02
N LYS A 147 -11.68 19.38 -6.19
CA LYS A 147 -11.94 18.07 -6.80
C LYS A 147 -11.39 18.00 -8.23
N TRP A 148 -10.70 16.89 -8.48
CA TRP A 148 -10.16 16.50 -9.78
C TRP A 148 -11.21 15.80 -10.63
N ASN A 149 -10.94 15.63 -11.90
CA ASN A 149 -11.62 14.63 -12.72
C ASN A 149 -11.04 13.27 -12.35
N PRO A 150 -11.87 12.31 -11.91
CA PRO A 150 -11.37 11.00 -11.49
C PRO A 150 -10.78 10.24 -12.69
N GLY A 151 -9.85 9.35 -12.40
CA GLY A 151 -9.40 8.38 -13.37
C GLY A 151 -10.51 7.40 -13.71
N MET A 152 -10.50 6.86 -14.92
CA MET A 152 -11.47 5.88 -15.40
C MET A 152 -10.79 4.56 -15.71
N ASN A 153 -11.42 3.47 -15.33
CA ASN A 153 -11.02 2.13 -15.68
C ASN A 153 -12.26 1.30 -16.02
N ASN A 154 -12.25 0.64 -17.17
CA ASN A 154 -13.42 -0.08 -17.69
C ASN A 154 -14.72 0.77 -17.73
N GLY A 155 -14.60 2.05 -18.07
CA GLY A 155 -15.72 2.98 -18.14
C GLY A 155 -16.28 3.44 -16.78
N GLN A 156 -15.62 3.08 -15.68
CA GLN A 156 -16.02 3.45 -14.32
C GLN A 156 -14.95 4.31 -13.65
N ALA A 157 -15.39 5.27 -12.85
CA ALA A 157 -14.49 6.05 -12.01
C ALA A 157 -13.75 5.13 -11.03
N ALA A 158 -12.45 5.32 -10.90
CA ALA A 158 -11.58 4.52 -10.06
C ALA A 158 -10.69 5.39 -9.17
N ASN A 159 -10.26 4.83 -8.04
CA ASN A 159 -9.23 5.45 -7.22
C ASN A 159 -7.88 5.23 -7.90
N VAL A 160 -7.16 6.29 -8.22
CA VAL A 160 -5.90 6.20 -8.97
C VAL A 160 -4.81 7.00 -8.27
N TRP A 161 -3.63 6.41 -8.17
CA TRP A 161 -2.43 7.11 -7.74
C TRP A 161 -2.00 8.12 -8.79
N PHE A 162 -1.77 9.35 -8.35
CA PHE A 162 -1.23 10.42 -9.20
C PHE A 162 0.03 10.99 -8.58
N THR A 163 0.98 11.37 -9.42
CA THR A 163 2.25 11.98 -8.99
C THR A 163 2.36 13.36 -9.58
N LEU A 164 2.52 14.36 -8.72
CA LEU A 164 2.56 15.77 -9.11
C LEU A 164 3.90 16.40 -8.71
N PRO A 165 4.69 16.89 -9.66
CA PRO A 165 5.86 17.69 -9.35
C PRO A 165 5.46 19.14 -9.04
N ILE A 166 5.88 19.65 -7.90
CA ILE A 166 5.67 21.03 -7.45
C ILE A 166 7.01 21.75 -7.44
N THR A 167 7.15 22.80 -8.21
CA THR A 167 8.40 23.55 -8.31
C THR A 167 8.33 24.80 -7.44
N PHE A 168 9.26 24.90 -6.52
CA PHE A 168 9.49 26.09 -5.69
C PHE A 168 10.65 26.89 -6.24
N LYS A 169 10.40 28.12 -6.64
CA LYS A 169 11.39 29.08 -7.13
C LYS A 169 11.29 30.38 -6.33
N LEU A 170 12.42 30.88 -5.93
CA LEU A 170 12.54 32.24 -5.41
C LEU A 170 12.47 33.23 -6.58
N GLN A 171 11.67 34.26 -6.40
CA GLN A 171 11.59 35.38 -7.36
C GLN A 171 12.55 36.48 -6.96
#